data_8778f9bb76570202bd10f08eb9854bff
#
_entry.id   8778f9bb76570202bd10f08eb9854bff
#
_cell.length_a   1.000
_cell.length_b   1.000
_cell.length_c   1.000
_cell.angle_alpha   90.00
_cell.angle_beta   90.00
_cell.angle_gamma   90.00
#
_symmetry.space_group_name_H-M   'P 1'
#
loop_
_entity.id
_entity.type
_entity.pdbx_description
1 polymer ?
#
loop_
_entity_poly.entity_id
_entity_poly.type
_entity_poly.pdbx_seq_one_letter_code
_entity_poly.pdbx_strand_id
1 'polypeptide(L)'
;MGQVKALAVGSVKNIQIFGTKKCSDTRKAERFFKERGIKYQFVDMKEKGMSKGEFTSVAQANGGLENMINWEGKDKDMLALIKYIADEDKLAKILENPQVIKTPVVRNGKQSTLGYQPDIWKGWK
;
A
#
# COMPACT_ATOMS: atom_id res chain seq x y z
N MET A 1 9.76 29.83 -6.49
CA MET A 1 8.98 29.39 -6.46
C MET A 1 8.55 28.55 -6.50
N GLY A 2 8.67 28.60 -6.26
CA GLY A 2 8.01 27.88 -6.27
C GLY A 2 7.72 27.16 -5.89
N GLN A 3 7.73 27.33 -5.57
CA GLN A 3 7.12 26.90 -5.15
C GLN A 3 6.49 26.44 -4.92
N VAL A 4 7.02 26.83 -4.89
CA VAL A 4 6.11 26.58 -4.63
C VAL A 4 5.53 26.00 -4.51
N LYS A 5 5.94 26.20 -4.53
CA LYS A 5 5.04 25.79 -4.36
C LYS A 5 4.36 25.24 -3.85
N ALA A 6 4.53 25.37 -3.44
CA ALA A 6 3.77 24.94 -2.84
C ALA A 6 2.72 25.07 -2.69
N LEU A 7 2.72 25.62 -2.72
CA LEU A 7 1.62 25.61 -2.62
C LEU A 7 0.61 25.09 -2.73
N ALA A 8 0.59 25.82 -2.59
CA ALA A 8 -0.61 25.03 -2.90
C ALA A 8 -0.49 23.62 -2.44
N VAL A 9 0.50 23.42 -1.78
CA VAL A 9 0.86 22.11 -1.31
C VAL A 9 -0.23 21.49 -0.45
N GLY A 10 -0.90 22.32 0.34
CA GLY A 10 -1.93 21.79 1.25
C GLY A 10 -3.11 21.16 0.54
N SER A 11 -3.38 21.58 -0.70
CA SER A 11 -4.51 21.06 -1.44
C SER A 11 -4.14 19.89 -2.34
N VAL A 12 -2.86 19.54 -2.41
CA VAL A 12 -2.39 18.48 -3.28
C VAL A 12 -2.36 17.16 -2.52
N LYS A 13 -3.07 16.19 -3.03
CA LYS A 13 -3.04 14.85 -2.46
C LYS A 13 -1.81 14.11 -2.96
N ASN A 14 -1.22 13.37 -2.06
CA ASN A 14 -0.06 12.56 -2.38
C ASN A 14 -0.46 11.10 -2.35
N ILE A 15 -1.23 10.70 -3.36
CA ILE A 15 -1.75 9.35 -3.43
C ILE A 15 -0.74 8.39 -4.04
N GLN A 16 -0.47 7.31 -3.35
CA GLN A 16 0.36 6.22 -3.87
C GLN A 16 -0.43 4.93 -3.82
N ILE A 17 -0.39 4.17 -4.91
CA ILE A 17 -1.05 2.87 -4.97
C ILE A 17 0.02 1.81 -5.16
N PHE A 18 0.20 0.98 -4.16
CA PHE A 18 1.14 -0.15 -4.21
C PHE A 18 0.36 -1.40 -4.56
N GLY A 19 0.61 -1.97 -5.71
CA GLY A 19 -0.15 -3.14 -6.12
C GLY A 19 0.46 -3.83 -7.33
N THR A 20 -0.34 -4.69 -7.94
CA THR A 20 0.09 -5.41 -9.14
C THR A 20 -0.96 -5.27 -10.21
N LYS A 21 -0.51 -5.38 -11.47
CA LYS A 21 -1.42 -5.25 -12.60
C LYS A 21 -2.41 -6.40 -12.68
N LYS A 22 -2.07 -7.53 -12.07
CA LYS A 22 -2.97 -8.70 -12.06
C LYS A 22 -4.03 -8.62 -10.97
N CYS A 23 -3.84 -7.78 -9.98
CA CYS A 23 -4.78 -7.67 -8.87
C CYS A 23 -5.98 -6.83 -9.30
N SER A 24 -7.18 -7.43 -9.28
CA SER A 24 -8.37 -6.71 -9.71
C SER A 24 -8.67 -5.53 -8.81
N ASP A 25 -8.43 -5.66 -7.51
CA ASP A 25 -8.67 -4.56 -6.58
C ASP A 25 -7.71 -3.41 -6.81
N THR A 26 -6.47 -3.71 -7.22
CA THR A 26 -5.52 -2.67 -7.61
C THR A 26 -6.05 -1.87 -8.80
N ARG A 27 -6.58 -2.57 -9.80
CA ARG A 27 -7.13 -1.90 -10.98
C ARG A 27 -8.36 -1.07 -10.63
N LYS A 28 -9.17 -1.57 -9.70
CA LYS A 28 -10.34 -0.80 -9.23
C LYS A 28 -9.91 0.46 -8.50
N ALA A 29 -8.84 0.39 -7.71
CA ALA A 29 -8.32 1.56 -7.02
C ALA A 29 -7.85 2.60 -8.01
N GLU A 30 -7.06 2.18 -9.01
CA GLU A 30 -6.60 3.11 -10.03
C GLU A 30 -7.76 3.79 -10.73
N ARG A 31 -8.78 3.02 -11.10
CA ARG A 31 -9.96 3.56 -11.76
C ARG A 31 -10.68 4.58 -10.87
N PHE A 32 -10.78 4.28 -9.59
CA PHE A 32 -11.46 5.18 -8.65
C PHE A 32 -10.84 6.57 -8.70
N PHE A 33 -9.53 6.66 -8.56
CA PHE A 33 -8.86 7.96 -8.55
C PHE A 33 -8.83 8.60 -9.93
N LYS A 34 -8.65 7.79 -10.96
CA LYS A 34 -8.62 8.30 -12.32
C LYS A 34 -9.95 8.94 -12.73
N GLU A 35 -11.05 8.27 -12.39
CA GLU A 35 -12.38 8.79 -12.73
C GLU A 35 -12.71 10.09 -12.00
N ARG A 36 -12.07 10.32 -10.87
CA ARG A 36 -12.29 11.53 -10.09
C ARG A 36 -11.25 12.60 -10.38
N GLY A 37 -10.39 12.37 -11.35
CA GLY A 37 -9.39 13.35 -11.72
C GLY A 37 -8.31 13.54 -10.66
N ILE A 38 -8.12 12.57 -9.78
CA ILE A 38 -7.12 12.64 -8.73
C ILE A 38 -5.85 11.95 -9.22
N LYS A 39 -4.75 12.68 -9.21
CA LYS A 39 -3.46 12.11 -9.62
C LYS A 39 -2.93 11.17 -8.55
N TYR A 40 -2.26 10.13 -9.00
CA TYR A 40 -1.65 9.17 -8.09
C TYR A 40 -0.38 8.60 -8.70
N GLN A 41 0.46 8.03 -7.85
CA GLN A 41 1.64 7.31 -8.29
C GLN A 41 1.38 5.82 -8.11
N PHE A 42 1.57 5.06 -9.18
CA PHE A 42 1.45 3.61 -9.10
C PHE A 42 2.82 3.00 -8.83
N VAL A 43 2.92 2.15 -7.83
CA VAL A 43 4.14 1.44 -7.51
C VAL A 43 3.88 -0.05 -7.70
N ASP A 44 4.60 -0.65 -8.64
CA ASP A 44 4.44 -2.07 -8.95
C ASP A 44 5.17 -2.90 -7.90
N MET A 45 4.42 -3.69 -7.15
CA MET A 45 5.00 -4.50 -6.07
C MET A 45 5.92 -5.59 -6.60
N LYS A 46 5.77 -6.00 -7.84
CA LYS A 46 6.65 -6.99 -8.44
C LYS A 46 8.00 -6.41 -8.79
N GLU A 47 8.04 -5.14 -9.15
CA GLU A 47 9.27 -4.52 -9.63
C GLU A 47 10.00 -3.74 -8.55
N LYS A 48 9.25 -2.98 -7.75
CA LYS A 48 9.87 -2.11 -6.78
C LYS A 48 9.58 -2.49 -5.34
N GLY A 49 8.33 -2.85 -5.05
CA GLY A 49 7.93 -3.14 -3.69
C GLY A 49 7.88 -1.92 -2.80
N MET A 50 7.78 -2.15 -1.52
CA MET A 50 7.73 -1.08 -0.52
C MET A 50 9.06 -1.01 0.23
N SER A 51 9.48 0.20 0.57
CA SER A 51 10.61 0.37 1.46
C SER A 51 10.21 0.01 2.88
N LYS A 52 11.21 -0.17 3.74
CA LYS A 52 10.96 -0.47 5.13
C LYS A 52 10.13 0.61 5.80
N GLY A 53 10.47 1.88 5.54
CA GLY A 53 9.75 3.00 6.13
C GLY A 53 8.31 3.08 5.65
N GLU A 54 8.09 2.88 4.36
CA GLU A 54 6.75 2.89 3.80
C GLU A 54 5.90 1.78 4.41
N PHE A 55 6.46 0.58 4.46
CA PHE A 55 5.73 -0.56 5.01
C PHE A 55 5.39 -0.35 6.47
N THR A 56 6.38 0.10 7.26
CA THR A 56 6.17 0.31 8.69
C THR A 56 5.08 1.35 8.96
N SER A 57 5.10 2.44 8.19
CA SER A 57 4.11 3.49 8.33
C SER A 57 2.70 2.96 8.05
N VAL A 58 2.55 2.18 6.97
CA VAL A 58 1.25 1.62 6.63
C VAL A 58 0.81 0.60 7.66
N ALA A 59 1.74 -0.24 8.13
CA ALA A 59 1.41 -1.25 9.12
C ALA A 59 0.90 -0.59 10.41
N GLN A 60 1.55 0.46 10.86
CA GLN A 60 1.11 1.17 12.08
C GLN A 60 -0.29 1.75 11.90
N ALA A 61 -0.58 2.29 10.72
CA ALA A 61 -1.87 2.90 10.46
C ALA A 61 -2.99 1.86 10.34
N ASN A 62 -2.64 0.60 10.09
CA ASN A 62 -3.63 -0.44 9.83
C ASN A 62 -3.62 -1.56 10.86
N GLY A 63 -3.11 -1.30 12.04
CA GLY A 63 -3.24 -2.24 13.15
C GLY A 63 -2.11 -3.23 13.34
N GLY A 64 -1.03 -3.08 12.58
CA GLY A 64 0.16 -3.90 12.79
C GLY A 64 0.56 -4.71 11.57
N LEU A 65 1.74 -5.28 11.68
CA LEU A 65 2.38 -6.00 10.58
C LEU A 65 1.50 -7.16 10.05
N GLU A 66 0.87 -7.90 10.96
CA GLU A 66 0.11 -9.08 10.53
C GLU A 66 -1.11 -8.73 9.69
N ASN A 67 -1.66 -7.52 9.89
CA ASN A 67 -2.79 -7.09 9.08
C ASN A 67 -2.38 -6.77 7.64
N MET A 68 -1.09 -6.60 7.40
CA MET A 68 -0.57 -6.34 6.05
C MET A 68 -0.50 -7.60 5.20
N ILE A 69 -0.60 -8.76 5.81
CA ILE A 69 -0.37 -10.03 5.12
C ILE A 69 -1.66 -10.61 4.59
N ASN A 70 -1.62 -11.04 3.34
CA ASN A 70 -2.73 -11.78 2.74
C ASN A 70 -2.54 -13.26 3.05
N TRP A 71 -3.08 -13.69 4.20
CA TRP A 71 -2.92 -15.06 4.64
C TRP A 71 -3.61 -16.07 3.73
N GLU A 72 -4.47 -15.60 2.83
CA GLU A 72 -5.16 -16.44 1.87
C GLU A 72 -4.46 -16.49 0.51
N GLY A 73 -3.28 -15.91 0.44
CA GLY A 73 -2.52 -15.86 -0.80
C GLY A 73 -2.04 -17.21 -1.27
N LYS A 74 -1.44 -17.20 -2.45
CA LYS A 74 -1.04 -18.45 -3.12
C LYS A 74 0.26 -19.05 -2.60
N ASP A 75 1.16 -18.21 -2.10
CA ASP A 75 2.47 -18.68 -1.64
C ASP A 75 2.38 -19.23 -0.23
N LYS A 76 1.81 -20.43 -0.12
CA LYS A 76 1.53 -21.03 1.17
C LYS A 76 2.79 -21.32 1.97
N ASP A 77 3.86 -21.69 1.29
CA ASP A 77 5.12 -22.00 1.97
C ASP A 77 5.70 -20.74 2.63
N MET A 78 5.71 -19.63 1.91
CA MET A 78 6.23 -18.39 2.47
C MET A 78 5.32 -17.88 3.59
N LEU A 79 4.01 -18.00 3.44
CA LEU A 79 3.07 -17.59 4.48
C LEU A 79 3.27 -18.40 5.75
N ALA A 80 3.49 -19.71 5.61
CA ALA A 80 3.76 -20.56 6.77
C ALA A 80 5.07 -20.15 7.43
N LEU A 81 6.09 -19.88 6.65
CA LEU A 81 7.38 -19.45 7.18
C LEU A 81 7.24 -18.17 7.99
N ILE A 82 6.58 -17.18 7.43
CA ILE A 82 6.40 -15.88 8.09
C ILE A 82 5.63 -16.05 9.41
N LYS A 83 4.67 -16.95 9.41
CA LYS A 83 3.87 -17.19 10.62
C LYS A 83 4.72 -17.72 11.78
N TYR A 84 5.72 -18.53 11.48
CA TYR A 84 6.46 -19.25 12.52
C TYR A 84 7.83 -18.71 12.86
N ILE A 85 8.39 -17.80 12.07
CA ILE A 85 9.70 -17.23 12.41
C ILE A 85 9.56 -16.21 13.53
N ALA A 86 10.70 -15.81 14.11
CA ALA A 86 10.72 -14.84 15.19
C ALA A 86 10.15 -13.49 14.71
N ASP A 87 9.46 -12.79 15.61
CA ASP A 87 8.82 -11.52 15.25
C ASP A 87 9.82 -10.52 14.69
N GLU A 88 11.03 -10.49 15.24
CA GLU A 88 12.05 -9.55 14.77
C GLU A 88 12.52 -9.82 13.35
N ASP A 89 12.29 -11.03 12.84
CA ASP A 89 12.71 -11.41 11.49
C ASP A 89 11.59 -11.25 10.46
N LYS A 90 10.36 -11.06 10.92
CA LYS A 90 9.20 -11.03 10.01
C LYS A 90 9.25 -9.89 9.03
N LEU A 91 9.60 -8.70 9.51
CA LEU A 91 9.60 -7.52 8.65
C LEU A 91 10.52 -7.70 7.44
N ALA A 92 11.75 -8.14 7.69
CA ALA A 92 12.70 -8.34 6.61
C ALA A 92 12.20 -9.40 5.63
N LYS A 93 11.64 -10.49 6.15
CA LYS A 93 11.18 -11.57 5.30
C LYS A 93 10.01 -11.14 4.42
N ILE A 94 9.10 -10.33 4.97
CA ILE A 94 7.97 -9.81 4.22
C ILE A 94 8.45 -8.88 3.12
N LEU A 95 9.39 -7.99 3.43
CA LEU A 95 9.89 -7.05 2.43
C LEU A 95 10.62 -7.74 1.29
N GLU A 96 11.25 -8.88 1.58
CA GLU A 96 11.90 -9.70 0.56
C GLU A 96 10.89 -10.45 -0.30
N ASN A 97 9.65 -10.59 0.17
CA ASN A 97 8.63 -11.39 -0.48
C ASN A 97 7.32 -10.61 -0.61
N PRO A 98 7.32 -9.54 -1.40
CA PRO A 98 6.16 -8.65 -1.47
C PRO A 98 4.88 -9.33 -1.96
N GLN A 99 4.98 -10.51 -2.54
CA GLN A 99 3.78 -11.24 -2.97
C GLN A 99 2.86 -11.65 -1.83
N VAL A 100 3.34 -11.58 -0.58
CA VAL A 100 2.49 -11.92 0.56
C VAL A 100 1.75 -10.71 1.14
N ILE A 101 2.06 -9.52 0.66
CA ILE A 101 1.43 -8.29 1.16
C ILE A 101 0.09 -8.06 0.48
N LYS A 102 -0.91 -7.67 1.27
CA LYS A 102 -2.21 -7.32 0.72
C LYS A 102 -2.09 -6.19 -0.30
N THR A 103 -2.82 -6.30 -1.39
CA THR A 103 -2.84 -5.25 -2.42
C THR A 103 -4.29 -4.89 -2.75
N PRO A 104 -4.54 -3.65 -3.14
CA PRO A 104 -3.58 -2.55 -3.16
C PRO A 104 -3.35 -1.97 -1.76
N VAL A 105 -2.18 -1.41 -1.55
CA VAL A 105 -1.94 -0.54 -0.41
C VAL A 105 -2.06 0.87 -0.95
N VAL A 106 -2.98 1.66 -0.41
CA VAL A 106 -3.21 3.01 -0.88
C VAL A 106 -2.84 4.00 0.22
N ARG A 107 -1.91 4.88 -0.08
CA ARG A 107 -1.42 5.88 0.87
C ARG A 107 -1.83 7.28 0.45
N ASN A 108 -2.14 8.09 1.45
CA ASN A 108 -2.37 9.53 1.28
C ASN A 108 -1.68 10.22 2.45
N GLY A 109 -0.39 10.50 2.27
CA GLY A 109 0.39 11.02 3.38
C GLY A 109 0.50 9.99 4.49
N LYS A 110 0.01 10.34 5.67
CA LYS A 110 0.04 9.44 6.82
C LYS A 110 -1.14 8.47 6.85
N GLN A 111 -2.16 8.74 6.03
CA GLN A 111 -3.31 7.87 5.95
C GLN A 111 -3.04 6.74 4.96
N SER A 112 -3.57 5.58 5.24
CA SER A 112 -3.41 4.46 4.31
C SER A 112 -4.51 3.45 4.53
N THR A 113 -4.76 2.66 3.47
CA THR A 113 -5.77 1.61 3.51
C THR A 113 -5.23 0.36 2.83
N LEU A 114 -5.87 -0.76 3.14
CA LEU A 114 -5.54 -2.05 2.54
C LEU A 114 -6.76 -2.52 1.76
N GLY A 115 -6.53 -2.95 0.52
CA GLY A 115 -7.60 -3.43 -0.34
C GLY A 115 -8.38 -2.30 -0.99
N TYR A 116 -9.52 -2.65 -1.54
CA TYR A 116 -10.37 -1.69 -2.23
C TYR A 116 -11.31 -1.02 -1.20
N GLN A 117 -11.07 0.25 -0.92
CA GLN A 117 -11.76 0.98 0.14
C GLN A 117 -12.32 2.32 -0.36
N PRO A 118 -13.23 2.28 -1.34
CA PRO A 118 -13.72 3.54 -1.94
C PRO A 118 -14.43 4.43 -0.93
N ASP A 119 -15.10 3.86 0.07
CA ASP A 119 -15.82 4.67 1.04
C ASP A 119 -14.87 5.50 1.89
N ILE A 120 -13.70 4.95 2.20
CA ILE A 120 -12.70 5.71 2.95
C ILE A 120 -12.09 6.77 2.06
N TRP A 121 -11.75 6.41 0.82
CA TRP A 121 -11.11 7.33 -0.11
C TRP A 121 -11.98 8.53 -0.46
N LYS A 122 -13.30 8.35 -0.46
CA LYS A 122 -14.21 9.46 -0.72
C LYS A 122 -14.05 10.59 0.29
N GLY A 123 -13.65 10.26 1.51
CA GLY A 123 -13.43 11.24 2.55
C GLY A 123 -12.08 11.91 2.51
N TRP A 124 -11.20 11.44 1.66
CA TRP A 124 -9.86 12.03 1.53
C TRP A 124 -9.94 13.29 0.68
N LYS A 125 -9.49 14.41 1.23
CA LYS A 125 -9.56 15.70 0.53
C LYS A 125 -8.23 16.40 0.36
#